data_3416aa73a7a4ae6ee53c93c6c1bc4219
#
_entry.id   3416aa73a7a4ae6ee53c93c6c1bc4219
#
_cell.length_a   1.000
_cell.length_b   1.000
_cell.length_c   1.000
_cell.angle_alpha   90.00
_cell.angle_beta   90.00
_cell.angle_gamma   90.00
#
_symmetry.space_group_name_H-M   'P 1'
#
loop_
_entity.id
_entity.type
_entity.pdbx_description
1 polymer ?
#
loop_
_entity_poly.entity_id
_entity_poly.type
_entity_poly.pdbx_seq_one_letter_code
_entity_poly.pdbx_strand_id
1 'polypeptide(L)'
;MELIPVSIFVPLHIHISIWSCRNDSFHISESVPAPSFVLNQDRASDGSPSVSITFPDGYTDSLALSRYYSNARDKLARVEKCHFFGHLEGEPEACVAMTGCPGSDDLEFTILSKHSPDTMFKWTKDGEVQVIKSPFATGNARSEVLVREDETNQPGNWTLVGGDEEVNPAIEAAEAEIAASCTDADCESVPETNLLTLRFGYDEGFLAVTGSHDDAKAYIESTIPHIQTLYCHSTSLGTKIQLETVEEPKYVEGKYLTASVDSIVEMQPNTAEDLGDADLMVYMGWESAYSGVIGIAWKSTVCRPASWDSDDVKSSINEWRETHAEAGHLIAHELGHNLGMDHDFTDAHAAAGCDNTGVMSYGDAVYQWSTCSASDLQAHYILMKDYWCMPCKFHNFCRENSN
;
A
#
# COMPACT_ATOMS: atom_id res chain seq x y z
N MET A 1 10.43 -11.94 48.78
CA MET A 1 11.32 -12.46 47.74
C MET A 1 11.80 -11.24 46.96
N GLU A 2 13.00 -10.74 47.34
CA GLU A 2 13.56 -9.55 46.76
C GLU A 2 14.12 -9.85 45.37
N LEU A 3 13.77 -9.02 44.43
CA LEU A 3 14.29 -9.06 43.07
C LEU A 3 15.58 -8.25 42.99
N ILE A 4 16.69 -8.92 42.71
CA ILE A 4 17.97 -8.26 42.45
C ILE A 4 18.04 -7.97 40.94
N PRO A 5 18.19 -6.72 40.50
CA PRO A 5 18.41 -6.40 39.08
C PRO A 5 19.87 -6.75 38.72
N VAL A 6 20.06 -7.62 37.79
CA VAL A 6 21.37 -7.88 37.17
C VAL A 6 21.44 -7.04 35.90
N SER A 7 22.24 -5.98 35.93
CA SER A 7 22.57 -5.21 34.73
C SER A 7 23.83 -5.77 34.11
N ILE A 8 23.68 -6.34 32.90
CA ILE A 8 24.81 -6.74 32.06
C ILE A 8 25.04 -5.61 31.05
N PHE A 9 26.16 -4.92 31.19
CA PHE A 9 26.60 -3.94 30.20
C PHE A 9 27.30 -4.66 29.04
N VAL A 10 26.72 -4.63 27.86
CA VAL A 10 27.37 -4.95 26.59
C VAL A 10 27.56 -3.63 25.86
N PRO A 11 28.73 -3.35 25.31
CA PRO A 11 28.99 -2.08 24.62
C PRO A 11 28.41 -2.14 23.20
N LEU A 12 27.13 -1.91 23.08
CA LEU A 12 26.34 -1.53 21.91
C LEU A 12 24.88 -1.49 22.37
N HIS A 13 24.34 -0.32 22.46
CA HIS A 13 23.05 0.12 22.96
C HIS A 13 21.88 -0.87 22.81
N ILE A 14 21.78 -1.84 23.72
CA ILE A 14 20.61 -2.72 23.81
C ILE A 14 19.97 -2.50 25.18
N HIS A 15 18.79 -1.91 25.23
CA HIS A 15 17.95 -1.91 26.41
C HIS A 15 17.13 -3.20 26.45
N ILE A 16 17.53 -4.14 27.33
CA ILE A 16 16.76 -5.35 27.57
C ILE A 16 15.94 -5.15 28.84
N SER A 17 14.62 -5.11 28.72
CA SER A 17 13.71 -5.20 29.86
C SER A 17 13.24 -6.63 29.98
N ILE A 18 13.69 -7.36 31.03
CA ILE A 18 13.31 -8.75 31.31
C ILE A 18 12.14 -8.75 32.27
N TRP A 19 10.97 -9.20 31.82
CA TRP A 19 9.84 -9.56 32.67
C TRP A 19 9.72 -11.08 32.73
N SER A 20 9.90 -11.67 33.90
CA SER A 20 9.80 -13.11 34.10
C SER A 20 8.38 -13.50 34.47
N CYS A 21 7.75 -14.30 33.63
CA CYS A 21 6.72 -15.26 34.04
C CYS A 21 6.78 -16.51 33.17
N ARG A 22 7.20 -17.62 33.79
CA ARG A 22 7.00 -19.02 33.44
C ARG A 22 7.18 -19.51 32.00
N ASN A 23 8.22 -20.30 31.83
CA ASN A 23 8.37 -21.47 30.93
C ASN A 23 7.94 -21.34 29.46
N ASP A 24 8.28 -20.25 28.79
CA ASP A 24 8.27 -20.22 27.33
C ASP A 24 9.67 -19.90 26.84
N SER A 25 10.11 -20.62 25.82
CA SER A 25 11.39 -20.46 25.15
C SER A 25 11.50 -19.04 24.60
N PHE A 26 12.46 -18.27 25.14
CA PHE A 26 12.74 -16.92 24.66
C PHE A 26 13.38 -16.98 23.27
N HIS A 27 12.66 -16.53 22.24
CA HIS A 27 13.28 -16.07 21.03
C HIS A 27 13.77 -14.64 21.27
N ILE A 28 15.09 -14.46 21.37
CA ILE A 28 15.70 -13.14 21.28
C ILE A 28 15.59 -12.75 19.79
N SER A 29 14.63 -11.92 19.45
CA SER A 29 14.65 -11.21 18.20
C SER A 29 15.81 -10.21 18.29
N GLU A 30 16.90 -10.47 17.57
CA GLU A 30 17.91 -9.45 17.33
C GLU A 30 17.21 -8.30 16.60
N SER A 31 17.07 -7.16 17.24
CA SER A 31 16.56 -5.97 16.58
C SER A 31 17.55 -5.59 15.49
N VAL A 32 17.14 -5.68 14.22
CA VAL A 32 17.92 -5.16 13.11
C VAL A 32 18.14 -3.67 13.38
N PRO A 33 19.39 -3.17 13.30
CA PRO A 33 19.65 -1.75 13.52
C PRO A 33 18.87 -0.92 12.48
N ALA A 34 18.20 0.12 12.94
CA ALA A 34 17.54 1.06 12.03
C ALA A 34 18.60 1.84 11.22
N PRO A 35 18.28 2.28 9.98
CA PRO A 35 19.13 3.18 9.25
C PRO A 35 19.30 4.51 9.96
N SER A 36 20.36 5.24 9.67
CA SER A 36 20.54 6.61 10.15
C SER A 36 20.33 7.60 9.00
N PHE A 37 19.69 8.71 9.30
CA PHE A 37 19.41 9.78 8.33
C PHE A 37 20.16 11.05 8.69
N VAL A 38 20.63 11.77 7.67
CA VAL A 38 21.22 13.11 7.81
C VAL A 38 20.50 14.03 6.85
N LEU A 39 19.75 14.99 7.39
CA LEU A 39 19.13 16.06 6.60
C LEU A 39 20.18 17.16 6.38
N ASN A 40 20.61 17.35 5.16
CA ASN A 40 21.50 18.44 4.79
C ASN A 40 20.68 19.72 4.69
N GLN A 41 21.22 20.85 5.21
CA GLN A 41 20.55 22.14 5.14
C GLN A 41 20.49 22.75 3.74
N ASP A 42 21.36 22.25 2.84
CA ASP A 42 21.36 22.64 1.44
C ASP A 42 20.15 22.05 0.74
N ARG A 43 19.34 22.90 0.16
CA ARG A 43 18.20 22.50 -0.64
C ARG A 43 18.61 22.45 -2.11
N ALA A 44 18.07 21.48 -2.84
CA ALA A 44 18.15 21.48 -4.30
C ALA A 44 17.48 22.76 -4.86
N SER A 45 17.79 23.12 -6.10
CA SER A 45 17.27 24.34 -6.76
C SER A 45 15.75 24.39 -6.88
N ASP A 46 15.08 23.23 -6.81
CA ASP A 46 13.62 23.06 -6.81
C ASP A 46 13.00 23.09 -5.41
N GLY A 47 13.83 23.29 -4.37
CA GLY A 47 13.41 23.31 -2.97
C GLY A 47 13.24 21.93 -2.32
N SER A 48 13.60 20.84 -3.02
CA SER A 48 13.62 19.49 -2.46
C SER A 48 14.68 19.36 -1.36
N PRO A 49 14.45 18.54 -0.33
CA PRO A 49 15.42 18.31 0.72
C PRO A 49 16.59 17.46 0.20
N SER A 50 17.79 17.73 0.67
CA SER A 50 18.93 16.82 0.51
C SER A 50 19.01 15.94 1.76
N VAL A 51 18.82 14.64 1.58
CA VAL A 51 18.84 13.66 2.68
C VAL A 51 19.86 12.57 2.34
N SER A 52 20.76 12.28 3.28
CA SER A 52 21.65 11.11 3.19
C SER A 52 21.15 10.05 4.17
N ILE A 53 21.25 8.79 3.75
CA ILE A 53 20.87 7.62 4.54
C ILE A 53 22.05 6.67 4.66
N THR A 54 22.25 6.12 5.85
CA THR A 54 23.19 5.01 6.07
C THR A 54 22.41 3.80 6.56
N PHE A 55 22.42 2.73 5.79
CA PHE A 55 21.74 1.49 6.09
C PHE A 55 22.50 0.64 7.11
N PRO A 56 21.84 -0.36 7.73
CA PRO A 56 22.46 -1.23 8.74
C PRO A 56 23.66 -2.02 8.25
N ASP A 57 23.73 -2.34 6.95
CA ASP A 57 24.87 -3.01 6.31
C ASP A 57 26.09 -2.08 6.10
N GLY A 58 25.95 -0.78 6.43
CA GLY A 58 26.97 0.24 6.27
C GLY A 58 26.95 0.93 4.89
N TYR A 59 26.05 0.54 3.99
CA TYR A 59 25.86 1.27 2.73
C TYR A 59 25.31 2.67 3.01
N THR A 60 25.91 3.68 2.39
CA THR A 60 25.49 5.08 2.53
C THR A 60 25.18 5.65 1.17
N ASP A 61 24.05 6.34 1.06
CA ASP A 61 23.61 6.96 -0.19
C ASP A 61 22.86 8.28 0.07
N SER A 62 22.56 8.99 -1.00
CA SER A 62 21.75 10.19 -1.00
C SER A 62 20.40 9.93 -1.63
N LEU A 63 19.36 10.57 -1.11
CA LEU A 63 18.03 10.50 -1.67
C LEU A 63 17.87 11.56 -2.76
N ALA A 64 17.65 11.13 -3.99
CA ALA A 64 17.27 11.99 -5.11
C ALA A 64 15.75 12.21 -5.09
N LEU A 65 15.30 13.17 -4.30
CA LEU A 65 13.88 13.46 -4.06
C LEU A 65 13.41 14.65 -4.89
N SER A 66 12.23 14.54 -5.47
CA SER A 66 11.48 15.64 -6.07
C SER A 66 10.13 15.80 -5.39
N ARG A 67 9.52 16.98 -5.49
CA ARG A 67 8.17 17.19 -4.97
C ARG A 67 7.19 16.27 -5.68
N TYR A 68 6.41 15.56 -4.90
CA TYR A 68 5.35 14.70 -5.40
C TYR A 68 4.03 15.46 -5.49
N TYR A 69 3.36 15.32 -6.61
CA TYR A 69 2.03 15.86 -6.85
C TYR A 69 1.13 14.71 -7.27
N SER A 70 0.11 14.43 -6.48
CA SER A 70 -0.82 13.33 -6.75
C SER A 70 -1.73 13.58 -7.95
N ASN A 71 -1.82 14.83 -8.43
CA ASN A 71 -2.64 15.19 -9.59
C ASN A 71 -2.00 16.32 -10.43
N ALA A 72 -2.40 16.38 -11.70
CA ALA A 72 -1.89 17.36 -12.65
C ALA A 72 -2.26 18.82 -12.29
N ARG A 73 -3.40 19.04 -11.62
CA ARG A 73 -3.85 20.37 -11.21
C ARG A 73 -2.92 21.00 -10.19
N ASP A 74 -2.55 20.24 -9.14
CA ASP A 74 -1.63 20.70 -8.10
C ASP A 74 -0.23 20.94 -8.66
N LYS A 75 0.23 20.09 -9.58
CA LYS A 75 1.49 20.25 -10.30
C LYS A 75 1.51 21.55 -11.10
N LEU A 76 0.45 21.86 -11.86
CA LEU A 76 0.33 23.09 -12.63
C LEU A 76 0.22 24.34 -11.74
N ALA A 77 -0.52 24.23 -10.62
CA ALA A 77 -0.69 25.32 -9.66
C ALA A 77 0.56 25.54 -8.78
N ARG A 78 1.55 24.63 -8.83
CA ARG A 78 2.75 24.64 -7.98
C ARG A 78 2.42 24.77 -6.49
N VAL A 79 1.38 24.04 -6.05
CA VAL A 79 0.98 24.00 -4.65
C VAL A 79 2.14 23.45 -3.81
N GLU A 80 2.57 24.22 -2.81
CA GLU A 80 3.65 23.77 -1.93
C GLU A 80 3.12 22.71 -0.94
N LYS A 81 3.36 21.45 -1.25
CA LYS A 81 3.11 20.30 -0.38
C LYS A 81 4.44 19.68 0.02
N CYS A 82 4.51 19.19 1.24
CA CYS A 82 5.73 18.53 1.76
C CYS A 82 5.65 17.00 1.53
N HIS A 83 5.37 16.62 0.31
CA HIS A 83 5.37 15.26 -0.17
C HIS A 83 6.45 15.13 -1.23
N PHE A 84 7.29 14.12 -1.08
CA PHE A 84 8.42 13.90 -1.97
C PHE A 84 8.46 12.44 -2.41
N PHE A 85 8.89 12.24 -3.64
CA PHE A 85 9.07 10.93 -4.21
C PHE A 85 10.37 10.92 -5.03
N GLY A 86 11.05 9.78 -5.09
CA GLY A 86 12.30 9.66 -5.81
C GLY A 86 12.96 8.30 -5.62
N HIS A 87 14.30 8.31 -5.62
CA HIS A 87 15.11 7.10 -5.57
C HIS A 87 16.41 7.35 -4.79
N LEU A 88 17.19 6.31 -4.57
CA LEU A 88 18.57 6.41 -4.09
C LEU A 88 19.50 6.74 -5.29
N GLU A 89 20.44 7.68 -5.13
CA GLU A 89 21.34 8.07 -6.22
C GLU A 89 22.19 6.89 -6.73
N GLY A 90 22.64 6.03 -5.83
CA GLY A 90 23.42 4.83 -6.17
C GLY A 90 22.59 3.60 -6.50
N GLU A 91 21.28 3.65 -6.31
CA GLU A 91 20.32 2.58 -6.62
C GLU A 91 19.06 3.18 -7.28
N PRO A 92 19.11 3.50 -8.59
CA PRO A 92 17.98 4.16 -9.29
C PRO A 92 16.68 3.34 -9.32
N GLU A 93 16.77 2.03 -9.12
CA GLU A 93 15.59 1.14 -9.01
C GLU A 93 14.93 1.20 -7.63
N ALA A 94 15.61 1.70 -6.60
CA ALA A 94 15.04 1.89 -5.28
C ALA A 94 14.02 3.02 -5.31
N CYS A 95 12.84 2.79 -4.75
CA CYS A 95 11.80 3.79 -4.66
C CYS A 95 11.74 4.39 -3.27
N VAL A 96 11.61 5.70 -3.20
CA VAL A 96 11.58 6.44 -1.94
C VAL A 96 10.40 7.39 -1.93
N ALA A 97 9.60 7.33 -0.86
CA ALA A 97 8.67 8.39 -0.49
C ALA A 97 9.12 9.06 0.81
N MET A 98 8.87 10.35 0.90
CA MET A 98 9.03 11.11 2.15
C MET A 98 7.85 12.04 2.32
N THR A 99 7.26 12.06 3.51
CA THR A 99 6.24 13.03 3.93
C THR A 99 6.69 13.80 5.17
N GLY A 100 6.26 15.04 5.24
CA GLY A 100 6.68 16.01 6.26
C GLY A 100 7.59 17.09 5.69
N CYS A 101 7.42 18.33 6.18
CA CYS A 101 8.25 19.45 5.78
C CYS A 101 9.63 19.37 6.44
N PRO A 102 10.71 19.70 5.72
CA PRO A 102 12.02 19.88 6.36
C PRO A 102 11.91 20.86 7.52
N GLY A 103 12.22 20.38 8.72
CA GLY A 103 12.10 21.15 9.97
C GLY A 103 10.79 20.91 10.74
N SER A 104 9.90 20.03 10.26
CA SER A 104 8.81 19.49 11.05
C SER A 104 9.33 18.57 12.16
N ASP A 105 8.48 18.30 13.14
CA ASP A 105 8.85 17.46 14.28
C ASP A 105 9.12 16.01 13.87
N ASP A 106 8.40 15.52 12.84
CA ASP A 106 8.50 14.16 12.36
C ASP A 106 8.54 14.12 10.81
N LEU A 107 9.34 13.20 10.27
CA LEU A 107 9.36 12.84 8.86
C LEU A 107 9.10 11.35 8.73
N GLU A 108 8.25 10.97 7.79
CA GLU A 108 8.00 9.57 7.48
C GLU A 108 8.60 9.20 6.13
N PHE A 109 9.20 8.03 6.07
CA PHE A 109 9.83 7.49 4.87
C PHE A 109 9.30 6.10 4.55
N THR A 110 9.11 5.84 3.27
CA THR A 110 9.01 4.48 2.72
C THR A 110 10.14 4.32 1.71
N ILE A 111 11.01 3.33 1.91
CA ILE A 111 12.21 3.12 1.09
C ILE A 111 12.26 1.65 0.70
N LEU A 112 12.12 1.35 -0.59
CA LEU A 112 12.33 0.02 -1.14
C LEU A 112 13.75 -0.07 -1.66
N SER A 113 14.64 -0.73 -0.92
CA SER A 113 16.05 -0.92 -1.26
C SER A 113 16.51 -2.31 -0.85
N LYS A 114 17.44 -2.89 -1.64
CA LYS A 114 18.10 -4.15 -1.30
C LYS A 114 18.99 -4.08 -0.06
N HIS A 115 19.30 -2.86 0.42
CA HIS A 115 20.17 -2.63 1.59
C HIS A 115 19.38 -2.59 2.90
N SER A 116 18.05 -2.62 2.85
CA SER A 116 17.22 -2.60 4.05
C SER A 116 16.15 -3.69 4.03
N PRO A 117 16.07 -4.52 5.08
CA PRO A 117 14.97 -5.45 5.25
C PRO A 117 13.69 -4.75 5.68
N ASP A 118 13.80 -3.59 6.34
CA ASP A 118 12.68 -2.74 6.72
C ASP A 118 12.53 -1.62 5.69
N THR A 119 11.32 -1.16 5.48
CA THR A 119 11.01 -0.21 4.40
C THR A 119 10.30 1.05 4.87
N MET A 120 9.70 1.03 6.05
CA MET A 120 8.99 2.18 6.58
C MET A 120 9.68 2.72 7.85
N PHE A 121 9.92 4.02 7.86
CA PHE A 121 10.67 4.68 8.93
C PHE A 121 10.03 5.99 9.31
N LYS A 122 10.05 6.30 10.62
CA LYS A 122 9.75 7.62 11.16
C LYS A 122 11.02 8.21 11.75
N TRP A 123 11.41 9.39 11.29
CA TRP A 123 12.53 10.14 11.82
C TRP A 123 12.02 11.34 12.62
N THR A 124 12.31 11.35 13.89
CA THR A 124 11.89 12.40 14.83
C THR A 124 12.87 13.58 14.83
N LYS A 125 12.42 14.74 15.27
CA LYS A 125 13.26 15.94 15.42
C LYS A 125 14.49 15.77 16.33
N ASP A 126 14.44 14.82 17.25
CA ASP A 126 15.56 14.50 18.13
C ASP A 126 16.62 13.62 17.45
N GLY A 127 16.40 13.27 16.15
CA GLY A 127 17.31 12.46 15.34
C GLY A 127 17.13 10.96 15.55
N GLU A 128 16.12 10.54 16.29
CA GLU A 128 15.80 9.12 16.43
C GLU A 128 15.09 8.58 15.19
N VAL A 129 15.46 7.38 14.80
CA VAL A 129 14.80 6.64 13.72
C VAL A 129 14.03 5.47 14.31
N GLN A 130 12.75 5.43 14.05
CA GLN A 130 11.86 4.36 14.44
C GLN A 130 11.44 3.57 13.20
N VAL A 131 11.56 2.24 13.26
CA VAL A 131 11.01 1.37 12.24
C VAL A 131 9.50 1.31 12.43
N ILE A 132 8.76 1.63 11.37
CA ILE A 132 7.31 1.48 11.33
C ILE A 132 7.02 0.04 10.89
N LYS A 133 6.18 -0.65 11.65
CA LYS A 133 5.77 -2.02 11.34
C LYS A 133 4.65 -2.03 10.31
N SER A 134 4.53 -3.15 9.57
CA SER A 134 3.36 -3.40 8.73
C SER A 134 2.08 -3.30 9.57
N PRO A 135 0.99 -2.71 9.03
CA PRO A 135 -0.30 -2.67 9.71
C PRO A 135 -0.83 -4.06 10.06
N PHE A 136 -0.35 -5.10 9.37
CA PHE A 136 -0.69 -6.50 9.60
C PHE A 136 0.24 -7.22 10.59
N ALA A 137 1.34 -6.60 11.03
CA ALA A 137 2.35 -7.22 11.89
C ALA A 137 1.86 -7.56 13.31
N THR A 138 0.73 -7.01 13.75
CA THR A 138 0.19 -7.25 15.09
C THR A 138 -0.43 -8.65 15.27
N GLY A 139 -0.49 -9.44 14.21
CA GLY A 139 -1.06 -10.80 14.20
C GLY A 139 -2.58 -10.88 14.37
N ASN A 140 -3.22 -9.74 14.65
CA ASN A 140 -4.68 -9.62 14.78
C ASN A 140 -5.31 -8.83 13.63
N ALA A 141 -4.51 -8.06 12.91
CA ALA A 141 -4.97 -7.27 11.77
C ALA A 141 -4.99 -8.13 10.51
N ARG A 142 -6.07 -8.05 9.76
CA ARG A 142 -6.27 -8.78 8.51
C ARG A 142 -7.07 -7.95 7.52
N SER A 143 -7.04 -8.37 6.27
CA SER A 143 -7.87 -7.86 5.19
C SER A 143 -8.93 -8.88 4.82
N GLU A 144 -9.99 -8.44 4.19
CA GLU A 144 -11.02 -9.28 3.61
C GLU A 144 -11.20 -8.96 2.14
N VAL A 145 -11.52 -9.97 1.35
CA VAL A 145 -11.71 -9.86 -0.10
C VAL A 145 -13.11 -10.29 -0.48
N LEU A 146 -13.76 -9.53 -1.30
CA LEU A 146 -15.06 -9.89 -1.89
C LEU A 146 -14.90 -10.25 -3.36
N VAL A 147 -15.39 -11.43 -3.70
CA VAL A 147 -15.45 -11.95 -5.07
C VAL A 147 -16.90 -12.07 -5.50
N ARG A 148 -17.21 -11.64 -6.70
CA ARG A 148 -18.54 -11.82 -7.28
C ARG A 148 -18.66 -13.21 -7.88
N GLU A 149 -19.66 -13.96 -7.47
CA GLU A 149 -19.77 -15.40 -7.79
C GLU A 149 -20.26 -15.74 -9.19
N ASP A 150 -20.91 -14.83 -9.92
CA ASP A 150 -21.41 -15.18 -11.25
C ASP A 150 -21.53 -14.02 -12.26
N GLU A 151 -21.56 -14.42 -13.54
CA GLU A 151 -21.78 -13.56 -14.70
C GLU A 151 -23.25 -13.12 -14.87
N THR A 152 -24.15 -13.47 -13.94
CA THR A 152 -25.62 -13.34 -14.17
C THR A 152 -26.20 -12.00 -13.77
N ASN A 153 -25.39 -11.04 -13.34
CA ASN A 153 -25.83 -9.68 -12.95
C ASN A 153 -26.95 -9.63 -11.88
N GLN A 154 -27.06 -10.65 -11.02
CA GLN A 154 -28.00 -10.61 -9.92
C GLN A 154 -27.40 -9.86 -8.74
N PRO A 155 -28.05 -8.81 -8.22
CA PRO A 155 -27.63 -8.15 -6.99
C PRO A 155 -27.57 -9.16 -5.83
N GLY A 156 -26.42 -9.26 -5.17
CA GLY A 156 -26.27 -10.10 -3.98
C GLY A 156 -25.57 -11.44 -4.17
N ASN A 157 -25.06 -11.75 -5.36
CA ASN A 157 -24.27 -12.95 -5.59
C ASN A 157 -22.77 -12.61 -5.48
N TRP A 158 -22.29 -12.53 -4.27
CA TRP A 158 -20.88 -12.32 -3.93
C TRP A 158 -20.48 -13.21 -2.75
N THR A 159 -19.25 -13.68 -2.75
CA THR A 159 -18.67 -14.48 -1.66
C THR A 159 -17.56 -13.71 -0.97
N LEU A 160 -17.58 -13.71 0.35
CA LEU A 160 -16.48 -13.24 1.16
C LEU A 160 -15.36 -14.27 1.10
N VAL A 161 -14.20 -13.86 0.62
CA VAL A 161 -12.96 -14.64 0.70
C VAL A 161 -12.10 -13.95 1.75
N GLY A 162 -12.23 -14.38 2.99
CA GLY A 162 -11.49 -13.80 4.11
C GLY A 162 -10.70 -14.86 4.84
N GLY A 163 -9.47 -14.53 5.10
CA GLY A 163 -8.61 -15.07 6.14
C GLY A 163 -8.24 -16.55 6.08
N ASP A 164 -9.15 -17.48 6.07
CA ASP A 164 -8.89 -18.92 6.14
C ASP A 164 -9.92 -19.74 5.34
N GLU A 165 -10.81 -19.10 4.56
CA GLU A 165 -11.84 -19.80 3.81
C GLU A 165 -11.45 -19.99 2.34
N GLU A 166 -11.83 -21.12 1.79
CA GLU A 166 -11.54 -21.55 0.42
C GLU A 166 -12.05 -20.53 -0.61
N VAL A 167 -11.16 -20.08 -1.48
CA VAL A 167 -11.47 -19.31 -2.69
C VAL A 167 -12.47 -20.08 -3.55
N ASN A 168 -13.39 -19.38 -4.21
CA ASN A 168 -14.34 -20.02 -5.11
C ASN A 168 -13.58 -20.82 -6.18
N PRO A 169 -13.67 -22.16 -6.18
CA PRO A 169 -12.87 -23.02 -7.05
C PRO A 169 -13.13 -22.79 -8.54
N ALA A 170 -14.22 -22.13 -8.90
CA ALA A 170 -14.52 -21.82 -10.31
C ALA A 170 -13.70 -20.61 -10.81
N ILE A 171 -13.40 -19.63 -9.94
CA ILE A 171 -12.56 -18.48 -10.29
C ILE A 171 -11.10 -18.92 -10.32
N GLU A 172 -10.64 -19.68 -9.31
CA GLU A 172 -9.31 -20.29 -9.35
C GLU A 172 -9.09 -21.17 -10.57
N ALA A 173 -10.10 -21.96 -10.95
CA ALA A 173 -10.02 -22.79 -12.15
C ALA A 173 -9.92 -21.96 -13.42
N ALA A 174 -10.66 -20.85 -13.53
CA ALA A 174 -10.59 -19.95 -14.67
C ALA A 174 -9.24 -19.22 -14.73
N GLU A 175 -8.76 -18.69 -13.60
CA GLU A 175 -7.44 -18.05 -13.52
C GLU A 175 -6.30 -19.05 -13.78
N ALA A 176 -6.40 -20.27 -13.22
CA ALA A 176 -5.44 -21.36 -13.49
C ALA A 176 -5.50 -21.84 -14.93
N GLU A 177 -6.68 -21.89 -15.57
CA GLU A 177 -6.82 -22.24 -16.98
C GLU A 177 -6.22 -21.16 -17.88
N ILE A 178 -6.40 -19.87 -17.55
CA ILE A 178 -5.76 -18.75 -18.24
C ILE A 178 -4.25 -18.84 -18.07
N ALA A 179 -3.75 -19.02 -16.84
CA ALA A 179 -2.33 -19.15 -16.55
C ALA A 179 -1.71 -20.37 -17.25
N ALA A 180 -2.41 -21.49 -17.30
CA ALA A 180 -1.95 -22.71 -17.98
C ALA A 180 -2.07 -22.64 -19.52
N SER A 181 -2.96 -21.83 -20.06
CA SER A 181 -3.12 -21.63 -21.51
C SER A 181 -2.08 -20.68 -22.10
N CYS A 182 -1.43 -19.88 -21.24
CA CYS A 182 -0.34 -19.01 -21.63
C CYS A 182 0.93 -19.84 -21.83
N THR A 183 1.26 -20.20 -23.07
CA THR A 183 2.63 -20.61 -23.38
C THR A 183 3.46 -19.34 -23.62
N ASP A 184 4.70 -19.31 -23.10
CA ASP A 184 5.61 -18.14 -23.05
C ASP A 184 5.75 -17.31 -24.34
N ALA A 185 5.28 -17.81 -25.48
CA ALA A 185 5.39 -17.15 -26.78
C ALA A 185 4.17 -16.32 -27.17
N ASP A 186 2.99 -16.56 -26.59
CA ASP A 186 1.71 -16.02 -27.03
C ASP A 186 1.05 -15.10 -25.99
N CYS A 187 1.59 -15.00 -24.77
CA CYS A 187 1.06 -14.14 -23.74
C CYS A 187 1.65 -12.73 -23.83
N GLU A 188 0.79 -11.79 -24.20
CA GLU A 188 1.10 -10.39 -24.15
C GLU A 188 1.36 -9.98 -22.67
N SER A 189 2.54 -9.44 -22.37
CA SER A 189 2.88 -9.01 -21.02
C SER A 189 2.13 -7.72 -20.64
N VAL A 190 1.90 -7.53 -19.34
CA VAL A 190 1.41 -6.24 -18.81
C VAL A 190 2.27 -5.11 -19.37
N PRO A 191 1.71 -3.98 -19.81
CA PRO A 191 2.49 -2.83 -20.25
C PRO A 191 3.53 -2.42 -19.21
N GLU A 192 4.72 -2.01 -19.66
CA GLU A 192 5.84 -1.63 -18.77
C GLU A 192 5.47 -0.52 -17.78
N THR A 193 4.59 0.39 -18.20
CA THR A 193 4.09 1.48 -17.36
C THR A 193 2.58 1.62 -17.51
N ASN A 194 1.90 1.66 -16.39
CA ASN A 194 0.45 1.83 -16.29
C ASN A 194 0.13 3.06 -15.44
N LEU A 195 -1.05 3.64 -15.66
CA LEU A 195 -1.59 4.72 -14.85
C LEU A 195 -2.89 4.24 -14.20
N LEU A 196 -2.94 4.25 -12.89
CA LEU A 196 -4.14 3.96 -12.11
C LEU A 196 -4.66 5.28 -11.52
N THR A 197 -5.88 5.62 -11.89
CA THR A 197 -6.53 6.84 -11.40
C THR A 197 -7.40 6.53 -10.20
N LEU A 198 -7.19 7.28 -9.11
CA LEU A 198 -7.84 7.07 -7.83
C LEU A 198 -8.72 8.26 -7.45
N ARG A 199 -9.81 7.96 -6.80
CA ARG A 199 -10.63 8.92 -6.08
C ARG A 199 -10.76 8.49 -4.63
N PHE A 200 -10.64 9.45 -3.71
CA PHE A 200 -10.71 9.17 -2.28
C PHE A 200 -12.01 9.69 -1.67
N GLY A 201 -12.58 8.89 -0.77
CA GLY A 201 -13.67 9.27 0.12
C GLY A 201 -13.27 9.10 1.57
N TYR A 202 -13.86 9.85 2.49
CA TYR A 202 -13.67 9.67 3.94
C TYR A 202 -14.96 9.95 4.69
N ASP A 203 -15.14 9.24 5.80
CA ASP A 203 -16.36 9.22 6.58
C ASP A 203 -16.30 10.08 7.86
N GLU A 204 -17.37 10.03 8.66
CA GLU A 204 -17.47 10.69 9.96
C GLU A 204 -16.42 10.22 10.96
N GLY A 205 -16.13 8.90 10.98
CA GLY A 205 -15.15 8.31 11.89
C GLY A 205 -13.74 8.79 11.58
N PHE A 206 -13.37 8.77 10.30
CA PHE A 206 -12.08 9.28 9.84
C PHE A 206 -11.93 10.79 10.09
N LEU A 207 -13.01 11.58 9.85
CA LEU A 207 -13.03 12.99 10.17
C LEU A 207 -12.83 13.25 11.67
N ALA A 208 -13.45 12.43 12.52
CA ALA A 208 -13.33 12.58 13.97
C ALA A 208 -11.90 12.33 14.47
N VAL A 209 -11.19 11.37 13.90
CA VAL A 209 -9.80 11.06 14.31
C VAL A 209 -8.80 12.06 13.73
N THR A 210 -9.02 12.59 12.54
CA THR A 210 -8.15 13.59 11.92
C THR A 210 -8.42 15.01 12.40
N GLY A 211 -9.62 15.30 12.91
CA GLY A 211 -9.99 16.55 13.57
C GLY A 211 -10.67 17.59 12.68
N SER A 212 -10.34 17.69 11.41
CA SER A 212 -10.98 18.60 10.45
C SER A 212 -10.98 18.05 9.03
N HIS A 213 -11.82 18.63 8.16
CA HIS A 213 -11.83 18.27 6.73
C HIS A 213 -10.49 18.56 6.05
N ASP A 214 -9.82 19.63 6.43
CA ASP A 214 -8.51 19.98 5.86
C ASP A 214 -7.45 18.99 6.32
N ASP A 215 -7.45 18.58 7.59
CA ASP A 215 -6.53 17.57 8.11
C ASP A 215 -6.81 16.18 7.51
N ALA A 216 -8.09 15.81 7.33
CA ALA A 216 -8.46 14.56 6.67
C ALA A 216 -7.93 14.51 5.22
N LYS A 217 -8.12 15.58 4.46
CA LYS A 217 -7.57 15.68 3.10
C LYS A 217 -6.06 15.66 3.08
N ALA A 218 -5.41 16.43 3.97
CA ALA A 218 -3.96 16.48 4.07
C ALA A 218 -3.38 15.10 4.45
N TYR A 219 -4.03 14.37 5.35
CA TYR A 219 -3.64 13.01 5.70
C TYR A 219 -3.67 12.08 4.48
N ILE A 220 -4.79 12.06 3.74
CA ILE A 220 -4.95 11.22 2.54
C ILE A 220 -3.86 11.59 1.51
N GLU A 221 -3.67 12.87 1.24
CA GLU A 221 -2.66 13.34 0.29
C GLU A 221 -1.23 12.94 0.71
N SER A 222 -0.94 12.98 2.01
CA SER A 222 0.36 12.54 2.57
C SER A 222 0.58 11.03 2.43
N THR A 223 -0.48 10.25 2.36
CA THR A 223 -0.42 8.79 2.21
C THR A 223 -0.07 8.35 0.78
N ILE A 224 -0.46 9.11 -0.24
CA ILE A 224 -0.33 8.71 -1.65
C ILE A 224 1.12 8.44 -2.09
N PRO A 225 2.14 9.23 -1.72
CA PRO A 225 3.53 8.90 -2.06
C PRO A 225 3.98 7.54 -1.51
N HIS A 226 3.50 7.16 -0.32
CA HIS A 226 3.82 5.86 0.27
C HIS A 226 3.18 4.70 -0.51
N ILE A 227 1.93 4.86 -0.98
CA ILE A 227 1.30 3.90 -1.89
C ILE A 227 2.10 3.83 -3.19
N GLN A 228 2.47 4.98 -3.78
CA GLN A 228 3.23 5.06 -5.02
C GLN A 228 4.57 4.32 -4.93
N THR A 229 5.24 4.37 -3.77
CA THR A 229 6.52 3.69 -3.56
C THR A 229 6.37 2.17 -3.75
N LEU A 230 5.29 1.57 -3.28
CA LEU A 230 5.04 0.13 -3.44
C LEU A 230 4.76 -0.25 -4.89
N TYR A 231 4.15 0.63 -5.67
CA TYR A 231 3.78 0.39 -7.07
C TYR A 231 4.83 0.85 -8.11
N CYS A 232 5.89 1.52 -7.69
CA CYS A 232 6.93 1.97 -8.61
C CYS A 232 8.00 0.91 -8.89
N HIS A 233 8.07 -0.16 -8.07
CA HIS A 233 9.12 -1.16 -8.15
C HIS A 233 8.84 -2.19 -9.25
N SER A 234 9.25 -1.89 -10.48
CA SER A 234 8.99 -2.73 -11.65
C SER A 234 9.57 -4.15 -11.56
N THR A 235 10.65 -4.35 -10.80
CA THR A 235 11.32 -5.66 -10.74
C THR A 235 10.53 -6.70 -9.97
N SER A 236 9.75 -6.31 -8.94
CA SER A 236 8.93 -7.26 -8.18
C SER A 236 7.56 -7.48 -8.81
N LEU A 237 6.97 -6.45 -9.41
CA LEU A 237 5.61 -6.52 -9.99
C LEU A 237 5.61 -6.80 -11.50
N GLY A 238 6.77 -6.70 -12.16
CA GLY A 238 6.89 -6.81 -13.63
C GLY A 238 6.43 -5.58 -14.40
N THR A 239 5.89 -4.58 -13.73
CA THR A 239 5.41 -3.31 -14.30
C THR A 239 5.51 -2.18 -13.29
N LYS A 240 5.52 -0.94 -13.77
CA LYS A 240 5.35 0.26 -12.94
C LYS A 240 3.89 0.72 -13.02
N ILE A 241 3.27 0.96 -11.88
CA ILE A 241 1.94 1.57 -11.82
C ILE A 241 2.09 2.96 -11.21
N GLN A 242 1.82 3.98 -12.01
CA GLN A 242 1.76 5.36 -11.54
C GLN A 242 0.35 5.65 -11.01
N LEU A 243 0.28 6.38 -9.91
CA LEU A 243 -0.98 6.76 -9.30
C LEU A 243 -1.28 8.24 -9.56
N GLU A 244 -2.52 8.53 -9.96
CA GLU A 244 -3.02 9.89 -10.09
C GLU A 244 -4.35 10.01 -9.35
N THR A 245 -4.54 11.09 -8.58
CA THR A 245 -5.84 11.41 -7.99
C THR A 245 -6.58 12.37 -8.92
N VAL A 246 -7.82 12.05 -9.27
CA VAL A 246 -8.60 12.87 -10.22
C VAL A 246 -9.21 14.11 -9.57
N GLU A 247 -9.58 14.03 -8.30
CA GLU A 247 -10.20 15.12 -7.53
C GLU A 247 -9.72 15.14 -6.08
N GLU A 248 -10.06 16.21 -5.35
CA GLU A 248 -9.84 16.27 -3.90
C GLU A 248 -10.67 15.18 -3.19
N PRO A 249 -10.17 14.64 -2.05
CA PRO A 249 -10.90 13.68 -1.24
C PRO A 249 -12.28 14.19 -0.84
N LYS A 250 -13.32 13.35 -1.05
CA LYS A 250 -14.72 13.69 -0.81
C LYS A 250 -15.16 13.21 0.57
N TYR A 251 -15.83 14.09 1.31
CA TYR A 251 -16.49 13.69 2.55
C TYR A 251 -17.82 12.97 2.27
N VAL A 252 -18.02 11.82 2.91
CA VAL A 252 -19.21 10.97 2.79
C VAL A 252 -20.05 11.15 4.06
N GLU A 253 -20.97 12.11 4.00
CA GLU A 253 -21.78 12.52 5.14
C GLU A 253 -22.67 11.40 5.69
N GLY A 254 -22.73 11.29 7.01
CA GLY A 254 -23.61 10.36 7.72
C GLY A 254 -23.17 8.88 7.63
N LYS A 255 -21.96 8.59 7.18
CA LYS A 255 -21.39 7.24 7.13
C LYS A 255 -20.36 7.03 8.23
N TYR A 256 -20.32 5.81 8.74
CA TYR A 256 -19.30 5.28 9.63
C TYR A 256 -18.83 3.96 9.03
N LEU A 257 -17.71 4.01 8.32
CA LEU A 257 -17.22 2.88 7.54
C LEU A 257 -16.29 2.02 8.39
N THR A 258 -16.53 0.73 8.34
CA THR A 258 -15.63 -0.29 8.85
C THR A 258 -15.13 -1.13 7.69
N ALA A 259 -13.98 -1.77 7.85
CA ALA A 259 -13.53 -2.79 6.91
C ALA A 259 -14.42 -4.04 7.07
N SER A 260 -15.62 -3.99 6.51
CA SER A 260 -16.62 -5.06 6.60
C SER A 260 -17.46 -5.18 5.34
N VAL A 261 -18.00 -6.37 5.12
CA VAL A 261 -18.93 -6.67 4.02
C VAL A 261 -20.10 -5.70 3.99
N ASP A 262 -20.72 -5.47 5.15
CA ASP A 262 -21.90 -4.61 5.23
C ASP A 262 -21.56 -3.19 4.79
N SER A 263 -20.43 -2.64 5.24
CA SER A 263 -19.99 -1.29 4.86
C SER A 263 -19.65 -1.17 3.38
N ILE A 264 -18.88 -2.10 2.80
CA ILE A 264 -18.51 -2.00 1.40
C ILE A 264 -19.70 -2.19 0.46
N VAL A 265 -20.66 -3.04 0.83
CA VAL A 265 -21.92 -3.21 0.09
C VAL A 265 -22.81 -1.96 0.25
N GLU A 266 -22.88 -1.37 1.44
CA GLU A 266 -23.60 -0.11 1.66
C GLU A 266 -23.04 1.04 0.81
N MET A 267 -21.74 0.99 0.50
CA MET A 267 -21.07 2.02 -0.30
C MET A 267 -21.20 1.86 -1.81
N GLN A 268 -21.77 0.76 -2.31
CA GLN A 268 -21.95 0.55 -3.75
C GLN A 268 -22.64 1.72 -4.48
N PRO A 269 -23.81 2.24 -4.00
CA PRO A 269 -24.44 3.38 -4.66
C PRO A 269 -23.55 4.63 -4.70
N ASN A 270 -22.81 4.90 -3.61
CA ASN A 270 -21.89 6.01 -3.54
C ASN A 270 -20.72 5.82 -4.51
N THR A 271 -20.19 4.58 -4.61
CA THR A 271 -19.12 4.26 -5.55
C THR A 271 -19.55 4.51 -6.99
N ALA A 272 -20.74 4.02 -7.39
CA ALA A 272 -21.26 4.23 -8.74
C ALA A 272 -21.49 5.72 -9.08
N GLU A 273 -21.95 6.53 -8.09
CA GLU A 273 -22.16 7.97 -8.28
C GLU A 273 -20.84 8.75 -8.31
N ASP A 274 -19.90 8.37 -7.42
CA ASP A 274 -18.72 9.18 -7.12
C ASP A 274 -17.47 8.79 -7.91
N LEU A 275 -17.43 7.61 -8.53
CA LEU A 275 -16.26 7.11 -9.26
C LEU A 275 -15.85 8.08 -10.39
N GLY A 276 -16.81 8.58 -11.16
CA GLY A 276 -16.55 9.50 -12.27
C GLY A 276 -15.58 8.90 -13.29
N ASP A 277 -14.51 9.64 -13.58
CA ASP A 277 -13.45 9.21 -14.53
C ASP A 277 -12.31 8.43 -13.83
N ALA A 278 -12.43 8.13 -12.53
CA ALA A 278 -11.43 7.33 -11.83
C ALA A 278 -11.60 5.82 -12.10
N ASP A 279 -10.50 5.08 -11.99
CA ASP A 279 -10.52 3.63 -12.08
C ASP A 279 -11.02 2.97 -10.79
N LEU A 280 -10.75 3.59 -9.63
CA LEU A 280 -11.10 3.08 -8.31
C LEU A 280 -11.46 4.18 -7.31
N MET A 281 -12.39 3.84 -6.40
CA MET A 281 -12.69 4.57 -5.17
C MET A 281 -11.95 3.95 -3.99
N VAL A 282 -11.29 4.77 -3.19
CA VAL A 282 -10.62 4.38 -1.95
C VAL A 282 -11.32 5.10 -0.80
N TYR A 283 -12.02 4.36 0.03
CA TYR A 283 -12.67 4.92 1.21
C TYR A 283 -11.78 4.78 2.43
N MET A 284 -11.71 5.86 3.22
CA MET A 284 -11.04 5.92 4.51
C MET A 284 -12.07 6.00 5.62
N GLY A 285 -12.04 5.04 6.54
CA GLY A 285 -12.92 4.99 7.69
C GLY A 285 -12.15 4.88 9.00
N TRP A 286 -12.85 5.08 10.09
CA TRP A 286 -12.35 4.79 11.43
C TRP A 286 -13.47 4.33 12.34
N GLU A 287 -13.54 3.06 12.56
CA GLU A 287 -14.22 2.51 13.72
C GLU A 287 -13.29 1.48 14.36
N SER A 288 -13.17 1.49 15.69
CA SER A 288 -12.25 0.58 16.37
C SER A 288 -12.60 -0.86 16.00
N ALA A 289 -11.72 -1.51 15.25
CA ALA A 289 -11.94 -2.83 14.69
C ALA A 289 -12.16 -3.89 15.79
N TYR A 290 -13.39 -4.17 16.10
CA TYR A 290 -13.75 -5.32 16.97
C TYR A 290 -13.43 -6.66 16.30
N SER A 291 -13.34 -6.69 14.96
CA SER A 291 -13.13 -7.90 14.17
C SER A 291 -11.66 -8.18 13.86
N GLY A 292 -10.77 -7.20 14.02
CA GLY A 292 -9.39 -7.29 13.55
C GLY A 292 -9.22 -7.09 12.05
N VAL A 293 -10.31 -6.94 11.28
CA VAL A 293 -10.25 -6.58 9.85
C VAL A 293 -9.98 -5.09 9.74
N ILE A 294 -8.97 -4.71 8.98
CA ILE A 294 -8.53 -3.32 8.81
C ILE A 294 -8.65 -2.80 7.39
N GLY A 295 -8.89 -3.70 6.43
CA GLY A 295 -9.13 -3.40 5.03
C GLY A 295 -10.06 -4.40 4.39
N ILE A 296 -10.80 -3.99 3.37
CA ILE A 296 -11.67 -4.84 2.55
C ILE A 296 -11.74 -4.27 1.13
N ALA A 297 -11.66 -5.13 0.14
CA ALA A 297 -11.74 -4.74 -1.26
C ALA A 297 -12.57 -5.72 -2.11
N TRP A 298 -13.10 -5.24 -3.22
CA TRP A 298 -13.60 -6.09 -4.30
C TRP A 298 -12.44 -6.61 -5.15
N LYS A 299 -12.40 -7.92 -5.41
CA LYS A 299 -11.32 -8.52 -6.20
C LYS A 299 -11.52 -8.33 -7.70
N SER A 300 -10.42 -8.06 -8.42
CA SER A 300 -10.35 -8.06 -9.89
C SER A 300 -11.32 -7.08 -10.56
N THR A 301 -11.48 -5.87 -10.01
CA THR A 301 -12.49 -4.90 -10.49
C THR A 301 -11.93 -3.80 -11.39
N VAL A 302 -10.61 -3.60 -11.40
CA VAL A 302 -9.96 -2.63 -12.28
C VAL A 302 -10.16 -3.02 -13.75
N CYS A 303 -10.48 -2.03 -14.58
CA CYS A 303 -10.72 -2.17 -16.02
C CYS A 303 -11.87 -3.10 -16.42
N ARG A 304 -12.65 -3.64 -15.48
CA ARG A 304 -13.86 -4.38 -15.85
C ARG A 304 -14.83 -3.48 -16.62
N PRO A 305 -15.35 -3.92 -17.76
CA PRO A 305 -16.34 -3.14 -18.50
C PRO A 305 -17.66 -3.11 -17.72
N ALA A 306 -18.38 -1.99 -17.80
CA ALA A 306 -19.69 -1.82 -17.15
C ALA A 306 -20.75 -2.88 -17.57
N SER A 307 -20.50 -3.60 -18.67
CA SER A 307 -21.32 -4.72 -19.11
C SER A 307 -21.12 -6.01 -18.30
N TRP A 308 -20.00 -6.15 -17.60
CA TRP A 308 -19.67 -7.32 -16.76
C TRP A 308 -19.97 -7.03 -15.30
N ASP A 309 -19.66 -5.81 -14.87
CA ASP A 309 -19.91 -5.35 -13.53
C ASP A 309 -20.35 -3.88 -13.55
N SER A 310 -21.18 -3.50 -12.60
CA SER A 310 -21.45 -2.09 -12.38
C SER A 310 -20.24 -1.42 -11.73
N ASP A 311 -20.06 -0.12 -11.97
CA ASP A 311 -18.99 0.67 -11.35
C ASP A 311 -19.08 0.71 -9.83
N ASP A 312 -20.15 0.19 -9.24
CA ASP A 312 -20.43 0.12 -7.81
C ASP A 312 -19.47 -0.79 -7.01
N VAL A 313 -18.82 -1.76 -7.68
CA VAL A 313 -17.84 -2.67 -7.04
C VAL A 313 -16.39 -2.22 -7.20
N LYS A 314 -16.12 -1.07 -7.78
CA LYS A 314 -14.76 -0.54 -7.99
C LYS A 314 -14.27 0.24 -6.77
N SER A 315 -14.18 -0.42 -5.62
CA SER A 315 -13.80 0.25 -4.37
C SER A 315 -13.08 -0.65 -3.38
N SER A 316 -12.46 0.03 -2.40
CA SER A 316 -11.97 -0.56 -1.16
C SER A 316 -12.33 0.34 0.03
N ILE A 317 -12.39 -0.24 1.23
CA ILE A 317 -12.49 0.48 2.50
C ILE A 317 -11.24 0.18 3.32
N ASN A 318 -10.62 1.22 3.85
CA ASN A 318 -9.38 1.16 4.59
C ASN A 318 -9.54 1.90 5.91
N GLU A 319 -9.14 1.28 7.01
CA GLU A 319 -9.17 1.93 8.31
C GLU A 319 -7.98 2.88 8.48
N TRP A 320 -8.23 3.96 9.21
CA TRP A 320 -7.17 4.90 9.60
C TRP A 320 -6.01 4.20 10.31
N ARG A 321 -4.78 4.62 10.02
CA ARG A 321 -3.54 4.20 10.69
C ARG A 321 -2.86 5.40 11.34
N GLU A 322 -2.01 5.15 12.31
CA GLU A 322 -1.30 6.21 13.02
C GLU A 322 -0.31 6.95 12.12
N THR A 323 0.33 6.23 11.19
CA THR A 323 1.30 6.80 10.25
C THR A 323 0.81 6.72 8.80
N HIS A 324 1.27 7.66 7.97
CA HIS A 324 0.94 7.68 6.53
C HIS A 324 1.56 6.47 5.81
N ALA A 325 2.72 6.00 6.28
CA ALA A 325 3.38 4.82 5.70
C ALA A 325 2.57 3.54 5.93
N GLU A 326 2.02 3.33 7.16
CA GLU A 326 1.12 2.20 7.45
C GLU A 326 -0.17 2.28 6.62
N ALA A 327 -0.77 3.47 6.54
CA ALA A 327 -1.97 3.69 5.72
C ALA A 327 -1.67 3.41 4.25
N GLY A 328 -0.52 3.88 3.75
CA GLY A 328 -0.08 3.63 2.38
C GLY A 328 0.11 2.15 2.07
N HIS A 329 0.66 1.38 3.01
CA HIS A 329 0.81 -0.06 2.86
C HIS A 329 -0.56 -0.76 2.83
N LEU A 330 -1.46 -0.42 3.78
CA LEU A 330 -2.81 -0.98 3.80
C LEU A 330 -3.55 -0.71 2.49
N ILE A 331 -3.57 0.55 2.05
CA ILE A 331 -4.24 0.92 0.80
C ILE A 331 -3.62 0.19 -0.40
N ALA A 332 -2.29 0.07 -0.47
CA ALA A 332 -1.63 -0.66 -1.55
C ALA A 332 -2.05 -2.14 -1.57
N HIS A 333 -2.20 -2.77 -0.41
CA HIS A 333 -2.71 -4.13 -0.27
C HIS A 333 -4.14 -4.25 -0.84
N GLU A 334 -5.07 -3.38 -0.44
CA GLU A 334 -6.44 -3.40 -0.92
C GLU A 334 -6.54 -3.10 -2.43
N LEU A 335 -5.73 -2.17 -2.94
CA LEU A 335 -5.60 -1.94 -4.39
C LEU A 335 -5.07 -3.18 -5.12
N GLY A 336 -4.20 -3.96 -4.48
CA GLY A 336 -3.74 -5.26 -4.99
C GLY A 336 -4.90 -6.19 -5.27
N HIS A 337 -5.85 -6.29 -4.35
CA HIS A 337 -7.07 -7.08 -4.58
C HIS A 337 -7.91 -6.54 -5.75
N ASN A 338 -8.11 -5.24 -5.84
CA ASN A 338 -8.81 -4.66 -6.97
C ASN A 338 -8.09 -4.96 -8.31
N LEU A 339 -6.77 -5.10 -8.30
CA LEU A 339 -5.92 -5.49 -9.43
C LEU A 339 -5.84 -7.02 -9.65
N GLY A 340 -6.60 -7.82 -8.91
CA GLY A 340 -6.70 -9.26 -9.07
C GLY A 340 -5.83 -10.10 -8.16
N MET A 341 -4.99 -9.49 -7.33
CA MET A 341 -4.05 -10.22 -6.47
C MET A 341 -4.75 -10.88 -5.29
N ASP A 342 -4.36 -12.10 -4.99
CA ASP A 342 -4.76 -12.85 -3.80
C ASP A 342 -3.75 -12.67 -2.67
N HIS A 343 -4.13 -13.10 -1.47
CA HIS A 343 -3.19 -13.19 -0.36
C HIS A 343 -2.09 -14.21 -0.64
N ASP A 344 -0.85 -13.86 -0.29
CA ASP A 344 0.31 -14.74 -0.50
C ASP A 344 0.26 -16.05 0.32
N PHE A 345 -0.58 -16.11 1.34
CA PHE A 345 -0.75 -17.27 2.20
C PHE A 345 -1.91 -18.20 1.77
N THR A 346 -2.60 -17.95 0.66
CA THR A 346 -3.56 -18.92 0.11
C THR A 346 -2.85 -20.23 -0.20
N ASP A 347 -3.57 -21.35 -0.15
CA ASP A 347 -2.99 -22.68 -0.38
C ASP A 347 -2.23 -22.76 -1.72
N ALA A 348 -2.75 -22.12 -2.76
CA ALA A 348 -2.12 -22.07 -4.08
C ALA A 348 -0.81 -21.28 -4.07
N HIS A 349 -0.79 -20.10 -3.46
CA HIS A 349 0.39 -19.23 -3.35
C HIS A 349 1.43 -19.81 -2.39
N ALA A 350 1.01 -20.37 -1.26
CA ALA A 350 1.90 -21.09 -0.34
C ALA A 350 2.56 -22.28 -1.03
N ALA A 351 1.82 -23.05 -1.83
CA ALA A 351 2.37 -24.16 -2.62
C ALA A 351 3.36 -23.67 -3.70
N ALA A 352 3.19 -22.46 -4.23
CA ALA A 352 4.12 -21.82 -5.15
C ALA A 352 5.33 -21.17 -4.47
N GLY A 353 5.38 -21.15 -3.13
CA GLY A 353 6.48 -20.61 -2.33
C GLY A 353 6.38 -19.09 -2.07
N CYS A 354 5.19 -18.52 -2.21
CA CYS A 354 4.93 -17.10 -1.93
C CYS A 354 4.46 -16.83 -0.49
N ASP A 355 4.48 -17.85 0.36
CA ASP A 355 4.00 -17.80 1.74
C ASP A 355 4.61 -16.64 2.53
N ASN A 356 3.77 -15.71 2.98
CA ASN A 356 4.10 -14.54 3.80
C ASN A 356 5.30 -13.70 3.30
N THR A 357 5.45 -13.52 1.98
CA THR A 357 6.64 -12.90 1.40
C THR A 357 6.42 -11.57 0.69
N GLY A 358 5.22 -11.02 0.68
CA GLY A 358 4.92 -9.82 -0.10
C GLY A 358 3.94 -8.85 0.55
N VAL A 359 3.60 -7.80 -0.20
CA VAL A 359 2.59 -6.79 0.19
C VAL A 359 1.25 -7.45 0.48
N MET A 360 0.91 -8.54 -0.23
CA MET A 360 -0.33 -9.30 -0.04
C MET A 360 -0.27 -10.29 1.11
N SER A 361 0.70 -10.15 2.04
CA SER A 361 0.88 -11.02 3.21
C SER A 361 0.44 -10.35 4.50
N TYR A 362 0.22 -11.18 5.54
CA TYR A 362 0.04 -10.69 6.90
C TYR A 362 1.33 -10.89 7.72
N GLY A 363 1.63 -9.98 8.62
CA GLY A 363 2.79 -10.08 9.51
C GLY A 363 3.95 -9.17 9.12
N ASP A 364 5.17 -9.57 9.48
CA ASP A 364 6.41 -8.81 9.22
C ASP A 364 6.91 -9.01 7.78
N ALA A 365 6.00 -8.94 6.82
CA ALA A 365 6.27 -9.20 5.41
C ALA A 365 7.30 -8.22 4.82
N VAL A 366 8.04 -8.70 3.86
CA VAL A 366 8.90 -7.87 3.02
C VAL A 366 8.01 -6.99 2.16
N TYR A 367 8.27 -5.67 2.12
CA TYR A 367 7.44 -4.69 1.41
C TYR A 367 7.68 -4.69 -0.11
N GLN A 368 7.75 -5.87 -0.68
CA GLN A 368 7.84 -6.09 -2.12
C GLN A 368 6.67 -6.97 -2.54
N TRP A 369 6.28 -6.85 -3.78
CA TRP A 369 5.31 -7.76 -4.34
C TRP A 369 5.93 -9.14 -4.49
N SER A 370 5.20 -10.16 -4.15
CA SER A 370 5.61 -11.55 -4.37
C SER A 370 5.57 -11.91 -5.86
N THR A 371 6.19 -13.00 -6.23
CA THR A 371 6.06 -13.53 -7.60
C THR A 371 4.64 -13.99 -7.89
N CYS A 372 3.87 -14.40 -6.88
CA CYS A 372 2.46 -14.74 -7.01
C CYS A 372 1.61 -13.50 -7.29
N SER A 373 1.81 -12.40 -6.55
CA SER A 373 1.13 -11.13 -6.83
C SER A 373 1.40 -10.64 -8.26
N ALA A 374 2.64 -10.77 -8.75
CA ALA A 374 2.97 -10.41 -10.14
C ALA A 374 2.27 -11.32 -11.16
N SER A 375 2.16 -12.62 -10.85
CA SER A 375 1.43 -13.59 -11.68
C SER A 375 -0.06 -13.30 -11.72
N ASP A 376 -0.67 -12.95 -10.59
CA ASP A 376 -2.09 -12.60 -10.51
C ASP A 376 -2.40 -11.34 -11.30
N LEU A 377 -1.56 -10.30 -11.18
CA LEU A 377 -1.69 -9.09 -11.98
C LEU A 377 -1.61 -9.41 -13.49
N GLN A 378 -0.67 -10.28 -13.87
CA GLN A 378 -0.55 -10.72 -15.26
C GLN A 378 -1.80 -11.47 -15.73
N ALA A 379 -2.37 -12.36 -14.91
CA ALA A 379 -3.60 -13.08 -15.20
C ALA A 379 -4.79 -12.12 -15.35
N HIS A 380 -4.90 -11.16 -14.44
CA HIS A 380 -5.91 -10.10 -14.52
C HIS A 380 -5.77 -9.25 -15.79
N TYR A 381 -4.54 -8.86 -16.16
CA TYR A 381 -4.29 -8.16 -17.42
C TYR A 381 -4.74 -8.96 -18.63
N ILE A 382 -4.41 -10.25 -18.70
CA ILE A 382 -4.80 -11.12 -19.82
C ILE A 382 -6.32 -11.20 -19.95
N LEU A 383 -7.01 -11.34 -18.81
CA LEU A 383 -8.47 -11.36 -18.76
C LEU A 383 -9.08 -10.03 -19.24
N MET A 384 -8.46 -8.91 -18.91
CA MET A 384 -8.95 -7.56 -19.19
C MET A 384 -8.29 -6.90 -20.39
N LYS A 385 -7.42 -7.57 -21.16
CA LYS A 385 -6.56 -6.93 -22.18
C LYS A 385 -7.31 -6.09 -23.20
N ASP A 386 -8.51 -6.52 -23.62
CA ASP A 386 -9.35 -5.80 -24.57
C ASP A 386 -10.04 -4.57 -23.96
N TYR A 387 -10.08 -4.50 -22.64
CA TYR A 387 -10.70 -3.44 -21.82
C TYR A 387 -9.68 -2.68 -20.97
N TRP A 388 -8.37 -3.01 -21.11
CA TRP A 388 -7.34 -2.45 -20.25
C TRP A 388 -7.37 -0.93 -20.24
N CYS A 389 -7.69 -0.37 -19.08
CA CYS A 389 -7.98 1.06 -18.89
C CYS A 389 -6.75 1.89 -18.47
N MET A 390 -5.66 1.24 -18.07
CA MET A 390 -4.47 1.88 -17.49
C MET A 390 -3.30 2.18 -18.46
N PRO A 391 -3.45 2.27 -19.80
CA PRO A 391 -2.30 2.52 -20.65
C PRO A 391 -1.79 3.95 -20.48
N CYS A 392 -0.53 4.09 -20.09
CA CYS A 392 0.13 5.40 -19.91
C CYS A 392 0.39 6.18 -21.22
N LYS A 393 0.04 5.61 -22.37
CA LYS A 393 0.42 6.13 -23.71
C LYS A 393 -0.11 7.54 -24.06
N PHE A 394 -1.17 7.97 -23.39
CA PHE A 394 -1.87 9.22 -23.75
C PHE A 394 -1.86 10.28 -22.64
N HIS A 395 -1.34 9.98 -21.47
CA HIS A 395 -1.28 10.94 -20.36
C HIS A 395 0.06 11.66 -20.33
N ASN A 396 0.03 12.99 -20.37
CA ASN A 396 1.23 13.83 -20.20
C ASN A 396 1.92 13.58 -18.84
N PHE A 397 1.17 13.10 -17.85
CA PHE A 397 1.65 12.76 -16.51
C PHE A 397 2.69 11.64 -16.54
N CYS A 398 2.46 10.59 -17.33
CA CYS A 398 3.38 9.46 -17.47
C CYS A 398 4.67 9.81 -18.22
N ARG A 399 4.63 10.79 -19.14
CA ARG A 399 5.81 11.20 -19.93
C ARG A 399 6.84 11.98 -19.12
N GLU A 400 6.42 12.70 -18.10
CA GLU A 400 7.30 13.60 -17.33
C GLU A 400 7.95 12.95 -16.13
N ASN A 401 7.45 11.78 -15.68
CA ASN A 401 7.98 11.05 -14.54
C ASN A 401 8.83 9.82 -14.95
N SER A 402 9.10 9.67 -16.26
CA SER A 402 9.90 8.57 -16.83
C SER A 402 11.39 8.89 -16.99
N ASN A 403 11.85 10.04 -16.46
CA ASN A 403 13.27 10.47 -16.54
C ASN A 403 13.88 10.55 -15.15
#